data_51d185548450be5cfb7ddfd6d193bf0b
#
_entry.id   51d185548450be5cfb7ddfd6d193bf0b
#
_cell.length_a   1.000
_cell.length_b   1.000
_cell.length_c   1.000
_cell.angle_alpha   90.00
_cell.angle_beta   90.00
_cell.angle_gamma   90.00
#
_symmetry.space_group_name_H-M   'P 1'
#
loop_
_entity.id
_entity.type
_entity.pdbx_description
1 polymer ?
#
loop_
_entity_poly.entity_id
_entity_poly.type
_entity_poly.pdbx_seq_one_letter_code
_entity_poly.pdbx_strand_id
1 'polypeptide(L)'
;LPFSILIFSCFVANGQQGADKKVKFMAKIETRNSFVQTHYATFLGVRAGFEFKFPVRCGLGYYWMLTNLESKFYRPADFGQTDLTACPKLRYVIGYVDYSFYEEDDWTLSVPVQIGVGETFYRSDKSKRFANAFVVPMEAGIAVEYLFTKWMGFGVGLGYRVMLKNNKKVKENFNSPYYQFRFNIAFSEIFRGLKKKKEKATSG
;
A
#
# COMPACT_ATOMS: atom_id res chain seq x y z
N LEU A 1 -8.75 29.60 2.78
CA LEU A 1 -10.09 29.06 2.95
C LEU A 1 -10.03 27.59 3.31
N PRO A 2 -10.77 27.14 4.34
CA PRO A 2 -10.38 26.03 5.18
C PRO A 2 -10.96 24.71 4.67
N PHE A 3 -10.17 23.96 3.91
CA PHE A 3 -10.51 22.57 3.55
C PHE A 3 -9.88 21.53 4.49
N SER A 4 -9.09 21.98 5.47
CA SER A 4 -8.31 21.09 6.35
C SER A 4 -9.04 20.60 7.61
N ILE A 5 -10.26 21.04 7.89
CA ILE A 5 -10.95 20.72 9.16
C ILE A 5 -12.01 19.62 9.00
N LEU A 6 -12.43 19.31 7.78
CA LEU A 6 -13.57 18.39 7.57
C LEU A 6 -13.21 16.89 7.63
N ILE A 7 -11.94 16.52 7.52
CA ILE A 7 -11.52 15.11 7.56
C ILE A 7 -11.32 14.61 9.00
N PHE A 8 -11.11 15.51 9.97
CA PHE A 8 -10.86 15.12 11.36
C PHE A 8 -12.14 14.99 12.21
N SER A 9 -13.26 15.57 11.75
CA SER A 9 -14.51 15.59 12.52
C SER A 9 -15.35 14.32 12.44
N CYS A 10 -15.11 13.41 11.47
CA CYS A 10 -15.81 12.14 11.39
C CYS A 10 -15.31 11.07 12.36
N PHE A 11 -14.21 11.32 13.08
CA PHE A 11 -13.61 10.32 13.98
C PHE A 11 -14.11 10.41 15.44
N VAL A 12 -14.87 11.43 15.82
CA VAL A 12 -15.23 11.67 17.23
C VAL A 12 -16.70 11.36 17.58
N ALA A 13 -17.54 11.06 16.60
CA ALA A 13 -18.99 11.03 16.80
C ALA A 13 -19.63 9.68 17.15
N ASN A 14 -18.89 8.62 17.53
CA ASN A 14 -19.50 7.36 17.99
C ASN A 14 -18.79 6.70 19.16
N GLY A 15 -18.45 7.46 20.17
CA GLY A 15 -17.83 7.00 21.42
C GLY A 15 -18.83 6.72 22.52
N GLN A 16 -19.93 5.99 22.31
CA GLN A 16 -20.73 5.40 23.39
C GLN A 16 -21.69 4.35 22.84
N GLN A 17 -21.27 3.09 22.89
CA GLN A 17 -22.15 1.98 23.31
C GLN A 17 -21.33 0.68 23.42
N GLY A 18 -21.48 0.05 24.55
CA GLY A 18 -20.82 -1.02 25.20
C GLY A 18 -20.43 -2.27 24.43
N ALA A 19 -19.58 -3.00 25.12
CA ALA A 19 -19.19 -4.42 25.00
C ALA A 19 -18.20 -4.77 23.89
N ASP A 20 -16.96 -5.12 24.29
CA ASP A 20 -15.97 -5.98 23.60
C ASP A 20 -15.75 -5.78 22.09
N LYS A 21 -15.45 -4.56 21.70
CA LYS A 21 -14.96 -4.27 20.32
C LYS A 21 -13.47 -4.63 20.24
N LYS A 22 -13.16 -5.90 20.03
CA LYS A 22 -11.77 -6.35 19.85
C LYS A 22 -11.27 -5.84 18.50
N VAL A 23 -10.44 -4.81 18.55
CA VAL A 23 -9.66 -4.34 17.40
C VAL A 23 -8.72 -5.47 16.97
N LYS A 24 -8.72 -5.81 15.68
CA LYS A 24 -7.87 -6.88 15.14
C LYS A 24 -6.67 -6.26 14.46
N PHE A 25 -5.48 -6.69 14.85
CA PHE A 25 -4.25 -6.35 14.13
C PHE A 25 -4.08 -7.28 12.95
N MET A 26 -3.75 -6.69 11.79
CA MET A 26 -3.51 -7.43 10.55
C MET A 26 -2.27 -6.90 9.84
N ALA A 27 -1.63 -7.77 9.09
CA ALA A 27 -0.62 -7.39 8.12
C ALA A 27 -0.96 -7.97 6.75
N LYS A 28 -0.59 -7.24 5.72
CA LYS A 28 -0.81 -7.61 4.31
C LYS A 28 0.49 -7.45 3.55
N ILE A 29 0.75 -8.41 2.68
CA ILE A 29 1.80 -8.30 1.66
C ILE A 29 1.08 -8.14 0.32
N GLU A 30 1.49 -7.15 -0.44
CA GLU A 30 0.86 -6.83 -1.72
C GLU A 30 1.88 -6.73 -2.83
N THR A 31 1.54 -7.27 -3.99
CA THR A 31 2.25 -6.96 -5.22
C THR A 31 1.34 -6.11 -6.10
N ARG A 32 1.88 -5.03 -6.63
CA ARG A 32 1.19 -4.12 -7.55
C ARG A 32 1.94 -4.04 -8.84
N ASN A 33 1.20 -4.22 -9.90
CA ASN A 33 1.71 -4.20 -11.25
C ASN A 33 1.06 -3.05 -11.99
N SER A 34 1.87 -2.17 -12.52
CA SER A 34 1.42 -0.96 -13.22
C SER A 34 2.33 -0.67 -14.40
N PHE A 35 1.95 0.32 -15.19
CA PHE A 35 2.77 0.77 -16.30
C PHE A 35 3.39 2.12 -15.94
N VAL A 36 4.70 2.22 -16.07
CA VAL A 36 5.42 3.48 -15.99
C VAL A 36 5.83 3.84 -17.41
N GLN A 37 5.18 4.87 -17.97
CA GLN A 37 5.21 5.13 -19.41
C GLN A 37 4.71 3.91 -20.20
N THR A 38 5.57 3.24 -20.97
CA THR A 38 5.26 2.03 -21.76
C THR A 38 5.82 0.76 -21.15
N HIS A 39 6.47 0.83 -19.99
CA HIS A 39 7.17 -0.29 -19.37
C HIS A 39 6.39 -0.82 -18.17
N TYR A 40 6.38 -2.15 -18.06
CA TYR A 40 5.78 -2.86 -16.94
C TYR A 40 6.60 -2.65 -15.66
N ALA A 41 5.95 -2.24 -14.59
CA ALA A 41 6.57 -1.97 -13.30
C ALA A 41 5.87 -2.74 -12.18
N THR A 42 6.64 -3.52 -11.44
CA THR A 42 6.17 -4.27 -10.27
C THR A 42 6.62 -3.57 -8.99
N PHE A 43 5.68 -3.36 -8.09
CA PHE A 43 5.91 -2.84 -6.75
C PHE A 43 5.60 -3.93 -5.73
N LEU A 44 6.45 -4.07 -4.73
CA LEU A 44 6.17 -4.86 -3.54
C LEU A 44 5.80 -3.91 -2.41
N GLY A 45 4.74 -4.26 -1.67
CA GLY A 45 4.25 -3.49 -0.54
C GLY A 45 4.03 -4.36 0.68
N VAL A 46 4.31 -3.78 1.83
CA VAL A 46 3.95 -4.35 3.13
C VAL A 46 3.06 -3.36 3.84
N ARG A 47 1.92 -3.80 4.33
CA ARG A 47 0.96 -2.98 5.08
C ARG A 47 0.71 -3.60 6.44
N ALA A 48 0.56 -2.74 7.44
CA ALA A 48 0.15 -3.13 8.78
C ALA A 48 -0.91 -2.16 9.28
N GLY A 49 -1.89 -2.65 10.01
CA GLY A 49 -2.97 -1.81 10.49
C GLY A 49 -3.95 -2.55 11.38
N PHE A 50 -5.02 -1.84 11.64
CA PHE A 50 -6.07 -2.29 12.51
C PHE A 50 -7.39 -2.38 11.74
N GLU A 51 -8.08 -3.47 11.97
CA GLU A 51 -9.47 -3.64 11.59
C GLU A 51 -10.32 -3.23 12.78
N PHE A 52 -11.07 -2.18 12.56
CA PHE A 52 -12.13 -1.80 13.48
C PHE A 52 -13.37 -2.65 13.19
N LYS A 53 -14.40 -2.49 13.93
CA LYS A 53 -15.65 -3.15 13.57
C LYS A 53 -16.00 -2.75 12.13
N PHE A 54 -16.42 -3.74 11.29
CA PHE A 54 -16.96 -3.47 9.94
C PHE A 54 -17.60 -2.05 9.86
N PRO A 55 -17.28 -1.21 8.91
CA PRO A 55 -16.69 -1.52 7.61
C PRO A 55 -15.27 -0.96 7.36
N VAL A 56 -14.54 -0.54 8.37
CA VAL A 56 -13.31 0.27 8.18
C VAL A 56 -12.06 -0.44 8.69
N ARG A 57 -11.02 -0.46 7.86
CA ARG A 57 -9.66 -0.86 8.19
C ARG A 57 -8.72 0.28 7.89
N CYS A 58 -7.79 0.60 8.76
CA CYS A 58 -6.79 1.63 8.48
C CYS A 58 -5.41 1.24 9.02
N GLY A 59 -4.38 1.86 8.46
CA GLY A 59 -3.01 1.58 8.85
C GLY A 59 -1.97 2.30 7.99
N LEU A 60 -0.76 1.79 8.07
CA LEU A 60 0.39 2.27 7.34
C LEU A 60 0.94 1.19 6.42
N GLY A 61 1.60 1.60 5.35
CA GLY A 61 2.28 0.70 4.43
C GLY A 61 3.54 1.30 3.85
N TYR A 62 4.39 0.44 3.35
CA TYR A 62 5.60 0.80 2.64
C TYR A 62 5.68 0.05 1.32
N TYR A 63 5.95 0.78 0.25
CA TYR A 63 6.04 0.24 -1.10
C TYR A 63 7.36 0.60 -1.74
N TRP A 64 7.92 -0.37 -2.47
CA TRP A 64 9.12 -0.15 -3.28
C TRP A 64 9.02 -0.86 -4.61
N MET A 65 9.58 -0.23 -5.61
CA MET A 65 9.62 -0.74 -6.97
C MET A 65 10.70 -1.82 -7.10
N LEU A 66 10.29 -3.03 -7.49
CA LEU A 66 11.19 -4.16 -7.73
C LEU A 66 11.84 -4.09 -9.11
N THR A 67 11.06 -3.77 -10.13
CA THR A 67 11.50 -3.82 -11.53
C THR A 67 12.64 -2.85 -11.79
N ASN A 68 13.65 -3.31 -12.51
CA ASN A 68 14.68 -2.47 -13.09
C ASN A 68 14.19 -2.10 -14.50
N LEU A 69 13.69 -0.90 -14.66
CA LEU A 69 13.35 -0.36 -15.97
C LEU A 69 14.67 0.14 -16.57
N GLU A 70 15.21 -0.59 -17.52
CA GLU A 70 16.33 -0.12 -18.32
C GLU A 70 15.83 1.00 -19.24
N SER A 71 15.89 2.21 -18.76
CA SER A 71 15.65 3.39 -19.59
C SER A 71 17.01 3.90 -20.07
N LYS A 72 17.18 3.98 -21.36
CA LYS A 72 18.30 4.75 -21.95
C LYS A 72 18.07 6.22 -21.58
N PHE A 73 18.66 6.65 -20.48
CA PHE A 73 18.28 7.87 -19.83
C PHE A 73 19.26 9.02 -20.04
N TYR A 74 18.56 10.12 -20.24
CA TYR A 74 18.85 11.51 -20.10
C TYR A 74 20.06 11.81 -19.22
N ARG A 75 21.02 12.41 -19.86
CA ARG A 75 22.18 13.05 -19.29
C ARG A 75 21.76 14.40 -18.71
N PRO A 76 21.92 14.68 -17.40
CA PRO A 76 22.09 16.05 -16.97
C PRO A 76 23.31 16.62 -17.70
N ALA A 77 23.21 17.80 -18.26
CA ALA A 77 24.24 18.45 -19.07
C ALA A 77 25.61 18.60 -18.36
N ASP A 78 25.67 18.36 -17.06
CA ASP A 78 26.83 18.59 -16.20
C ASP A 78 27.75 17.35 -16.02
N PHE A 79 27.38 16.19 -16.53
CA PHE A 79 28.20 14.98 -16.47
C PHE A 79 28.64 14.55 -17.85
N GLY A 80 29.94 14.62 -18.10
CA GLY A 80 30.58 14.29 -19.35
C GLY A 80 30.08 13.01 -20.07
N GLN A 81 30.42 12.90 -21.34
CA GLN A 81 29.93 11.90 -22.31
C GLN A 81 30.13 10.44 -21.88
N THR A 82 29.28 9.87 -21.05
CA THR A 82 29.22 8.42 -20.79
C THR A 82 27.77 8.02 -20.83
N ASP A 83 27.40 7.05 -21.68
CA ASP A 83 26.08 6.43 -21.71
C ASP A 83 25.86 5.66 -20.41
N LEU A 84 25.28 6.32 -19.42
CA LEU A 84 24.92 5.70 -18.15
C LEU A 84 23.50 5.17 -18.28
N THR A 85 23.35 3.87 -18.28
CA THR A 85 22.06 3.21 -18.09
C THR A 85 21.62 3.49 -16.66
N ALA A 86 20.50 4.17 -16.51
CA ALA A 86 19.96 4.51 -15.22
C ALA A 86 18.52 4.05 -15.11
N CYS A 87 18.19 3.37 -14.03
CA CYS A 87 16.87 2.81 -13.76
C CYS A 87 16.11 3.72 -12.80
N PRO A 88 14.92 4.24 -13.18
CA PRO A 88 14.07 4.96 -12.25
C PRO A 88 13.56 4.01 -11.16
N LYS A 89 13.58 4.48 -9.94
CA LYS A 89 13.06 3.78 -8.75
C LYS A 89 12.10 4.68 -8.02
N LEU A 90 11.07 4.06 -7.45
CA LEU A 90 10.08 4.72 -6.61
C LEU A 90 9.94 3.94 -5.31
N ARG A 91 9.95 4.65 -4.18
CA ARG A 91 9.61 4.11 -2.87
C ARG A 91 8.81 5.13 -2.07
N TYR A 92 7.82 4.66 -1.33
CA TYR A 92 6.94 5.55 -0.56
C TYR A 92 6.30 4.84 0.63
N VAL A 93 6.02 5.63 1.65
CA VAL A 93 5.19 5.26 2.81
C VAL A 93 3.79 5.78 2.56
N ILE A 94 2.79 5.02 2.94
CA ILE A 94 1.38 5.39 2.82
C ILE A 94 0.65 5.33 4.16
N GLY A 95 -0.35 6.20 4.31
CA GLY A 95 -1.50 5.96 5.17
C GLY A 95 -2.66 5.46 4.31
N TYR A 96 -3.38 4.46 4.78
CA TYR A 96 -4.50 3.88 4.02
C TYR A 96 -5.76 3.75 4.88
N VAL A 97 -6.88 3.80 4.18
CA VAL A 97 -8.20 3.44 4.69
C VAL A 97 -8.84 2.50 3.67
N ASP A 98 -9.23 1.31 4.10
CA ASP A 98 -10.00 0.36 3.31
C ASP A 98 -11.44 0.39 3.85
N TYR A 99 -12.40 0.79 3.03
CA TYR A 99 -13.82 0.74 3.33
C TYR A 99 -14.42 -0.52 2.72
N SER A 100 -14.89 -1.44 3.56
CA SER A 100 -15.55 -2.67 3.11
C SER A 100 -17.05 -2.41 2.99
N PHE A 101 -17.58 -2.44 1.79
CA PHE A 101 -19.02 -2.20 1.53
C PHE A 101 -19.82 -3.47 1.41
N TYR A 102 -19.16 -4.63 1.28
CA TYR A 102 -19.77 -5.95 1.24
C TYR A 102 -18.88 -6.93 1.99
N GLU A 103 -19.49 -7.71 2.89
CA GLU A 103 -18.83 -8.78 3.65
C GLU A 103 -19.87 -9.86 3.90
N GLU A 104 -19.72 -10.97 3.20
CA GLU A 104 -20.60 -12.13 3.30
C GLU A 104 -19.76 -13.40 3.23
N ASP A 105 -19.99 -14.33 4.15
CA ASP A 105 -19.22 -15.55 4.33
C ASP A 105 -17.70 -15.26 4.43
N ASP A 106 -16.95 -15.73 3.43
CA ASP A 106 -15.50 -15.58 3.33
C ASP A 106 -15.08 -14.48 2.35
N TRP A 107 -16.04 -13.75 1.76
CA TRP A 107 -15.79 -12.71 0.76
C TRP A 107 -15.88 -11.31 1.34
N THR A 108 -14.95 -10.47 0.95
CA THR A 108 -14.98 -9.05 1.32
C THR A 108 -14.71 -8.21 0.07
N LEU A 109 -15.60 -7.27 -0.22
CA LEU A 109 -15.39 -6.25 -1.25
C LEU A 109 -15.10 -4.92 -0.58
N SER A 110 -14.04 -4.24 -1.01
CA SER A 110 -13.59 -3.00 -0.39
C SER A 110 -13.12 -1.96 -1.40
N VAL A 111 -13.18 -0.71 -0.98
CA VAL A 111 -12.60 0.45 -1.66
C VAL A 111 -11.40 0.92 -0.85
N PRO A 112 -10.18 0.55 -1.24
CA PRO A 112 -8.97 1.09 -0.66
C PRO A 112 -8.73 2.51 -1.17
N VAL A 113 -8.48 3.43 -0.23
CA VAL A 113 -8.00 4.78 -0.51
C VAL A 113 -6.73 5.00 0.30
N GLN A 114 -5.70 5.52 -0.32
CA GLN A 114 -4.43 5.75 0.33
C GLN A 114 -3.70 6.97 -0.21
N ILE A 115 -2.98 7.62 0.67
CA ILE A 115 -2.11 8.74 0.35
C ILE A 115 -0.75 8.50 0.99
N GLY A 116 0.31 8.89 0.29
CA GLY A 116 1.66 8.66 0.78
C GLY A 116 2.62 9.78 0.51
N VAL A 117 3.80 9.59 1.04
CA VAL A 117 4.97 10.43 0.79
C VAL A 117 6.16 9.53 0.45
N GLY A 118 6.97 9.96 -0.48
CA GLY A 118 8.09 9.15 -0.91
C GLY A 118 9.08 9.88 -1.78
N GLU A 119 9.94 9.12 -2.39
CA GLU A 119 10.97 9.63 -3.29
C GLU A 119 11.07 8.79 -4.57
N THR A 120 11.35 9.48 -5.65
CA THR A 120 11.85 8.88 -6.88
C THR A 120 13.33 9.22 -7.03
N PHE A 121 14.09 8.30 -7.57
CA PHE A 121 15.51 8.48 -7.85
C PHE A 121 15.94 7.59 -9.00
N TYR A 122 17.04 7.98 -9.66
CA TYR A 122 17.68 7.12 -10.64
C TYR A 122 18.80 6.31 -9.97
N ARG A 123 18.88 5.04 -10.31
CA ARG A 123 19.95 4.13 -9.89
C ARG A 123 20.78 3.74 -11.10
N SER A 124 22.07 4.03 -11.05
CA SER A 124 23.04 3.55 -12.05
C SER A 124 23.54 2.16 -11.68
N ASP A 125 24.07 1.39 -12.66
CA ASP A 125 24.72 0.09 -12.44
C ASP A 125 25.81 0.10 -11.38
N LYS A 126 26.47 1.25 -11.19
CA LYS A 126 27.48 1.44 -10.14
C LYS A 126 26.89 1.79 -8.76
N SER A 127 25.59 1.47 -8.50
CA SER A 127 24.87 1.72 -7.24
C SER A 127 24.78 3.20 -6.80
N LYS A 128 25.20 4.15 -7.60
CA LYS A 128 25.06 5.57 -7.28
C LYS A 128 23.65 6.05 -7.51
N ARG A 129 23.07 6.72 -6.50
CA ARG A 129 21.76 7.39 -6.60
C ARG A 129 21.98 8.83 -7.04
N PHE A 130 21.13 9.31 -7.93
CA PHE A 130 21.14 10.70 -8.37
C PHE A 130 19.73 11.17 -8.72
N ALA A 131 19.54 12.48 -8.81
CA ALA A 131 18.27 13.13 -9.14
C ALA A 131 17.10 12.73 -8.23
N ASN A 132 17.31 12.76 -6.92
CA ASN A 132 16.26 12.50 -5.94
C ASN A 132 15.15 13.55 -6.06
N ALA A 133 13.91 13.08 -6.09
CA ALA A 133 12.72 13.92 -6.16
C ALA A 133 11.67 13.43 -5.16
N PHE A 134 11.12 14.36 -4.38
CA PHE A 134 10.03 14.10 -3.47
C PHE A 134 8.71 13.94 -4.24
N VAL A 135 7.91 12.95 -3.87
CA VAL A 135 6.62 12.67 -4.50
C VAL A 135 5.53 12.41 -3.47
N VAL A 136 4.30 12.69 -3.86
CA VAL A 136 3.10 12.43 -3.05
C VAL A 136 2.14 11.59 -3.91
N PRO A 137 2.21 10.26 -3.81
CA PRO A 137 1.24 9.38 -4.45
C PRO A 137 -0.09 9.38 -3.72
N MET A 138 -1.18 9.41 -4.47
CA MET A 138 -2.53 9.10 -4.02
C MET A 138 -3.06 7.97 -4.87
N GLU A 139 -3.69 6.99 -4.23
CA GLU A 139 -4.18 5.80 -4.92
C GLU A 139 -5.58 5.45 -4.40
N ALA A 140 -6.44 5.04 -5.32
CA ALA A 140 -7.76 4.53 -5.01
C ALA A 140 -8.10 3.37 -5.95
N GLY A 141 -8.99 2.49 -5.51
CA GLY A 141 -9.38 1.34 -6.32
C GLY A 141 -10.51 0.54 -5.71
N ILE A 142 -10.70 -0.66 -6.24
CA ILE A 142 -11.59 -1.68 -5.71
C ILE A 142 -10.80 -2.96 -5.50
N ALA A 143 -11.17 -3.72 -4.47
CA ALA A 143 -10.52 -4.98 -4.16
C ALA A 143 -11.53 -6.00 -3.66
N VAL A 144 -11.31 -7.23 -4.06
CA VAL A 144 -12.02 -8.41 -3.60
C VAL A 144 -11.03 -9.27 -2.83
N GLU A 145 -11.41 -9.69 -1.64
CA GLU A 145 -10.60 -10.54 -0.76
C GLU A 145 -11.41 -11.78 -0.39
N TYR A 146 -10.78 -12.94 -0.46
CA TYR A 146 -11.33 -14.23 -0.04
C TYR A 146 -10.53 -14.80 1.13
N LEU A 147 -11.20 -15.14 2.21
CA LEU A 147 -10.63 -15.74 3.42
C LEU A 147 -10.76 -17.26 3.33
N PHE A 148 -9.68 -17.96 2.99
CA PHE A 148 -9.69 -19.42 2.96
C PHE A 148 -9.41 -20.05 4.33
N THR A 149 -8.99 -19.24 5.32
CA THR A 149 -8.96 -19.59 6.73
C THR A 149 -9.28 -18.37 7.59
N LYS A 150 -9.58 -18.59 8.89
CA LYS A 150 -9.88 -17.49 9.84
C LYS A 150 -8.73 -16.48 9.99
N TRP A 151 -7.51 -16.82 9.56
CA TRP A 151 -6.30 -16.01 9.72
C TRP A 151 -5.54 -15.73 8.42
N MET A 152 -5.95 -16.34 7.30
CA MET A 152 -5.31 -16.14 5.99
C MET A 152 -6.34 -15.85 4.91
N GLY A 153 -6.03 -14.91 4.05
CA GLY A 153 -6.82 -14.57 2.88
C GLY A 153 -5.98 -14.14 1.70
N PHE A 154 -6.55 -14.26 0.53
CA PHE A 154 -5.99 -13.78 -0.72
C PHE A 154 -6.96 -12.79 -1.36
N GLY A 155 -6.43 -11.76 -2.00
CA GLY A 155 -7.23 -10.76 -2.67
C GLY A 155 -6.63 -10.31 -3.98
N VAL A 156 -7.51 -9.81 -4.83
CA VAL A 156 -7.17 -9.15 -6.09
C VAL A 156 -7.81 -7.77 -6.12
N GLY A 157 -7.23 -6.86 -6.84
CA GLY A 157 -7.80 -5.53 -6.97
C GLY A 157 -7.28 -4.78 -8.17
N LEU A 158 -8.03 -3.74 -8.52
CA LEU A 158 -7.71 -2.80 -9.58
C LEU A 158 -7.77 -1.39 -9.01
N GLY A 159 -6.92 -0.50 -9.49
CA GLY A 159 -6.93 0.87 -9.02
C GLY A 159 -6.15 1.80 -9.94
N TYR A 160 -6.09 3.05 -9.51
CA TYR A 160 -5.36 4.08 -10.21
C TYR A 160 -4.48 4.86 -9.24
N ARG A 161 -3.25 5.14 -9.64
CA ARG A 161 -2.28 5.98 -8.93
C ARG A 161 -2.19 7.33 -9.59
N VAL A 162 -2.30 8.38 -8.77
CA VAL A 162 -2.08 9.77 -9.17
C VAL A 162 -0.93 10.33 -8.33
N MET A 163 0.01 10.99 -8.97
CA MET A 163 1.06 11.75 -8.29
C MET A 163 0.57 13.18 -8.08
N LEU A 164 0.14 13.51 -6.85
CA LEU A 164 -0.30 14.86 -6.49
C LEU A 164 0.86 15.86 -6.55
N LYS A 165 2.06 15.40 -6.25
CA LYS A 165 3.28 16.18 -6.39
C LYS A 165 4.31 15.35 -7.13
N ASN A 166 4.68 15.81 -8.32
CA ASN A 166 5.76 15.27 -9.12
C ASN A 166 6.82 16.36 -9.31
N ASN A 167 8.07 16.02 -9.14
CA ASN A 167 9.16 16.99 -9.29
C ASN A 167 9.64 16.97 -10.74
N LYS A 168 9.89 18.15 -11.30
CA LYS A 168 10.41 18.34 -12.67
C LYS A 168 11.77 17.66 -12.95
N LYS A 169 12.47 17.23 -11.89
CA LYS A 169 13.77 16.53 -12.00
C LYS A 169 13.62 15.09 -12.50
N VAL A 170 12.45 14.47 -12.35
CA VAL A 170 12.15 13.13 -12.83
C VAL A 170 11.07 13.25 -13.87
N LYS A 171 11.41 12.91 -15.12
CA LYS A 171 10.52 13.09 -16.29
C LYS A 171 9.46 12.00 -16.38
N GLU A 172 9.61 10.90 -15.63
CA GLU A 172 8.68 9.77 -15.68
C GLU A 172 7.36 10.14 -15.05
N ASN A 173 6.30 9.77 -15.76
CA ASN A 173 4.94 9.83 -15.25
C ASN A 173 4.61 8.51 -14.57
N PHE A 174 4.47 8.54 -13.24
CA PHE A 174 4.05 7.39 -12.43
C PHE A 174 2.53 7.32 -12.24
N ASN A 175 1.76 8.22 -12.86
CA ASN A 175 0.30 8.09 -12.93
C ASN A 175 -0.02 6.88 -13.79
N SER A 176 -0.73 5.92 -13.22
CA SER A 176 -0.97 4.67 -13.94
C SER A 176 -2.11 3.88 -13.29
N PRO A 177 -2.92 3.20 -14.10
CA PRO A 177 -3.72 2.11 -13.59
C PRO A 177 -2.80 1.01 -13.05
N TYR A 178 -3.26 0.30 -12.04
CA TYR A 178 -2.56 -0.86 -11.50
C TYR A 178 -3.55 -1.98 -11.20
N TYR A 179 -3.06 -3.20 -11.27
CA TYR A 179 -3.69 -4.35 -10.65
C TYR A 179 -2.82 -4.87 -9.52
N GLN A 180 -3.44 -5.47 -8.51
CA GLN A 180 -2.75 -5.89 -7.31
C GLN A 180 -3.19 -7.27 -6.88
N PHE A 181 -2.24 -7.99 -6.27
CA PHE A 181 -2.48 -9.20 -5.53
C PHE A 181 -2.15 -8.95 -4.07
N ARG A 182 -3.00 -9.41 -3.17
CA ARG A 182 -2.87 -9.22 -1.73
C ARG A 182 -2.85 -10.56 -1.03
N PHE A 183 -1.97 -10.70 -0.06
CA PHE A 183 -1.96 -11.80 0.87
C PHE A 183 -2.14 -11.24 2.28
N ASN A 184 -3.22 -11.63 2.95
CA ASN A 184 -3.62 -11.11 4.25
C ASN A 184 -3.29 -12.11 5.34
N ILE A 185 -2.74 -11.62 6.47
CA ILE A 185 -2.49 -12.41 7.67
C ILE A 185 -3.10 -11.68 8.86
N ALA A 186 -4.10 -12.31 9.51
CA ALA A 186 -4.73 -11.82 10.72
C ALA A 186 -4.02 -12.39 11.96
N PHE A 187 -2.97 -11.74 12.43
CA PHE A 187 -2.17 -12.19 13.58
C PHE A 187 -2.99 -12.36 14.86
N SER A 188 -3.98 -11.49 15.06
CA SER A 188 -4.87 -11.58 16.24
C SER A 188 -5.62 -12.93 16.33
N GLU A 189 -5.99 -13.51 15.19
CA GLU A 189 -6.65 -14.83 15.16
C GLU A 189 -5.67 -15.97 15.43
N ILE A 190 -4.43 -15.86 14.97
CA ILE A 190 -3.36 -16.82 15.28
C ILE A 190 -3.10 -16.86 16.77
N PHE A 191 -2.89 -15.70 17.41
CA PHE A 191 -2.65 -15.62 18.85
C PHE A 191 -3.83 -16.12 19.68
N ARG A 192 -5.06 -15.85 19.23
CA ARG A 192 -6.28 -16.34 19.89
C ARG A 192 -6.41 -17.86 19.81
N GLY A 193 -6.05 -18.46 18.65
CA GLY A 193 -5.99 -19.91 18.47
C GLY A 193 -4.99 -20.59 19.38
N LEU A 194 -3.78 -20.00 19.50
CA LEU A 194 -2.72 -20.51 20.38
C LEU A 194 -3.12 -20.46 21.87
N LYS A 195 -3.76 -19.36 22.30
CA LYS A 195 -4.22 -19.21 23.69
C LYS A 195 -5.27 -20.25 24.06
N LYS A 196 -6.27 -20.49 23.21
CA LYS A 196 -7.31 -21.52 23.43
C LYS A 196 -6.72 -22.93 23.49
N LYS A 197 -5.68 -23.22 22.68
CA LYS A 197 -5.01 -24.52 22.69
C LYS A 197 -4.24 -24.73 24.01
N LYS A 198 -3.63 -23.66 24.53
CA LYS A 198 -2.89 -23.70 25.79
C LYS A 198 -3.83 -23.89 27.00
N GLU A 199 -4.96 -23.21 27.03
CA GLU A 199 -5.98 -23.37 28.08
C GLU A 199 -6.56 -24.79 28.11
N LYS A 200 -6.82 -25.41 26.95
CA LYS A 200 -7.28 -26.80 26.87
C LYS A 200 -6.23 -27.83 27.33
N ALA A 201 -4.94 -27.54 27.12
CA ALA A 201 -3.86 -28.44 27.56
C ALA A 201 -3.56 -28.34 29.08
N THR A 202 -4.03 -27.29 29.75
CA THR A 202 -3.83 -27.09 31.19
C THR A 202 -5.04 -27.56 32.01
N SER A 203 -6.19 -27.81 31.37
CA SER A 203 -7.43 -28.26 32.04
C SER A 203 -7.78 -29.74 31.80
N GLY A 204 -6.91 -30.51 31.21
CA GLY A 204 -6.94 -31.98 31.07
C GLY A 204 -5.76 -32.64 31.76
#